data_2443ef0440da0dc7ed181b8cafa25f14
#
_entry.id   2443ef0440da0dc7ed181b8cafa25f14
#
_cell.length_a   1.000
_cell.length_b   1.000
_cell.length_c   1.000
_cell.angle_alpha   90.00
_cell.angle_beta   90.00
_cell.angle_gamma   90.00
#
_symmetry.space_group_name_H-M   'P 1'
#
loop_
_entity.id
_entity.type
_entity.pdbx_description
1 polymer ?
#
loop_
_entity_poly.entity_id
_entity_poly.type
_entity_poly.pdbx_seq_one_letter_code
_entity_poly.pdbx_strand_id
1 'polypeptide(L)' 'MSKREIYEAKVEELVLPIVEANHFELVDVEYVKEAGTWYLRIYIDKEGGIFINDCELVSRALSEIMDKDDPIEDAYIL' A
#
# COMPACT_ATOMS: atom_id res chain seq x y z
N MET A 1 -18.68 -0.35 -8.25
CA MET A 1 -17.22 -0.41 -8.09
C MET A 1 -16.73 -1.83 -8.22
N SER A 2 -15.60 -2.03 -8.86
CA SER A 2 -14.98 -3.34 -8.94
C SER A 2 -14.34 -3.73 -7.60
N LYS A 3 -14.14 -5.02 -7.39
CA LYS A 3 -13.46 -5.53 -6.20
C LYS A 3 -12.06 -4.91 -6.03
N ARG A 4 -11.36 -4.71 -7.15
CA ARG A 4 -10.05 -4.06 -7.20
C ARG A 4 -10.12 -2.62 -6.63
N GLU A 5 -11.10 -1.84 -7.07
CA GLU A 5 -11.28 -0.46 -6.61
C GLU A 5 -11.58 -0.40 -5.11
N ILE A 6 -12.39 -1.32 -4.61
CA ILE A 6 -12.73 -1.40 -3.19
C ILE A 6 -11.48 -1.70 -2.36
N TYR A 7 -10.67 -2.64 -2.80
CA TYR A 7 -9.42 -2.99 -2.10
C TYR A 7 -8.41 -1.84 -2.14
N GLU A 8 -8.27 -1.19 -3.29
CA GLU A 8 -7.38 -0.04 -3.42
C GLU A 8 -7.79 1.10 -2.49
N ALA A 9 -9.07 1.38 -2.40
CA ALA A 9 -9.60 2.41 -1.50
C ALA A 9 -9.37 2.07 -0.03
N LYS A 10 -9.58 0.81 0.35
CA LYS A 10 -9.34 0.33 1.71
C LYS A 10 -7.86 0.48 2.11
N VAL A 11 -6.97 0.04 1.24
CA VAL A 11 -5.52 0.12 1.49
C VAL A 11 -5.07 1.57 1.56
N GLU A 12 -5.58 2.43 0.69
CA GLU A 12 -5.29 3.86 0.73
C GLU A 12 -5.65 4.45 2.08
N GLU A 13 -6.82 4.12 2.60
CA GLU A 13 -7.27 4.57 3.92
C GLU A 13 -6.36 4.11 5.03
N LEU A 14 -5.85 2.88 4.95
CA LEU A 14 -4.95 2.32 5.96
C LEU A 14 -3.53 2.87 5.87
N VAL A 15 -3.04 3.15 4.67
CA VAL A 15 -1.66 3.62 4.47
C VAL A 15 -1.51 5.12 4.67
N LEU A 16 -2.58 5.89 4.50
CA LEU A 16 -2.54 7.34 4.58
C LEU A 16 -1.95 7.86 5.90
N PRO A 17 -2.39 7.36 7.08
CA PRO A 17 -1.77 7.79 8.34
C PRO A 17 -0.27 7.50 8.43
N ILE A 18 0.16 6.40 7.81
CA ILE A 18 1.58 6.00 7.81
C ILE A 18 2.41 7.01 7.02
N VAL A 19 1.97 7.36 5.81
CA VAL A 19 2.71 8.30 4.96
C VAL A 19 2.70 9.70 5.56
N GLU A 20 1.59 10.13 6.15
CA GLU A 20 1.49 11.43 6.80
C GLU A 20 2.41 11.52 8.03
N ALA A 21 2.47 10.46 8.84
CA ALA A 21 3.31 10.41 10.04
C ALA A 21 4.81 10.51 9.69
N ASN A 22 5.19 10.09 8.50
CA ASN A 22 6.57 10.12 8.03
C ASN A 22 6.86 11.27 7.07
N HIS A 23 5.90 12.18 6.90
CA HIS A 23 6.01 13.33 5.97
C HIS A 23 6.23 12.91 4.52
N PHE A 24 5.67 11.77 4.14
CA PHE A 24 5.65 11.31 2.76
C PHE A 24 4.36 11.76 2.06
N GLU A 25 4.37 11.71 0.75
CA GLU A 25 3.18 11.95 -0.08
C GLU A 25 2.72 10.63 -0.66
N LEU A 26 1.44 10.33 -0.56
CA LEU A 26 0.85 9.16 -1.20
C LEU A 26 0.48 9.53 -2.64
N VAL A 27 1.16 8.90 -3.60
CA VAL A 27 0.95 9.18 -5.03
C VAL A 27 -0.17 8.31 -5.59
N ASP A 28 -0.12 7.00 -5.32
CA ASP A 28 -1.10 6.07 -5.85
C ASP A 28 -1.07 4.75 -5.08
N VAL A 29 -2.16 3.98 -5.21
CA VAL A 29 -2.27 2.62 -4.70
C VAL A 29 -2.85 1.75 -5.81
N GLU A 30 -2.18 0.64 -6.13
CA GLU A 30 -2.62 -0.27 -7.16
C GLU A 30 -2.74 -1.69 -6.61
N TYR A 31 -3.84 -2.36 -6.98
CA TYR A 31 -4.03 -3.79 -6.73
C TYR A 31 -4.24 -4.46 -8.09
N VAL A 32 -3.17 -5.07 -8.62
CA VAL A 32 -3.12 -5.54 -10.00
C VAL A 32 -2.71 -7.01 -10.07
N LYS A 33 -3.16 -7.68 -11.12
CA LYS A 33 -2.81 -9.08 -11.41
C LYS A 33 -1.84 -9.12 -12.58
N GLU A 34 -0.67 -9.70 -12.35
CA GLU A 34 0.35 -9.90 -13.38
C GLU A 34 0.81 -11.36 -13.35
N ALA A 35 0.82 -12.02 -14.51
CA ALA A 35 1.28 -13.40 -14.65
C ALA A 35 0.61 -14.36 -13.65
N GLY A 36 -0.68 -14.17 -13.38
CA GLY A 36 -1.43 -15.00 -12.45
C GLY A 36 -1.26 -14.68 -10.98
N THR A 37 -0.47 -13.69 -10.63
CA THR A 37 -0.21 -13.28 -9.25
C THR A 37 -0.75 -11.87 -8.99
N TRP A 38 -1.41 -11.70 -7.86
CA TRP A 38 -1.89 -10.40 -7.43
C TRP A 38 -0.80 -9.64 -6.68
N TYR A 39 -0.62 -8.37 -7.05
CA TYR A 39 0.33 -7.46 -6.41
C TYR A 39 -0.38 -6.26 -5.85
N LEU A 40 -0.02 -5.89 -4.63
CA LEU A 40 -0.45 -4.64 -4.02
C LEU A 40 0.74 -3.69 -4.07
N ARG A 41 0.61 -2.59 -4.83
CA ARG A 41 1.67 -1.61 -5.02
C ARG A 41 1.26 -0.27 -4.48
N ILE A 42 2.14 0.34 -3.70
CA ILE A 42 1.90 1.64 -3.11
C ILE A 42 3.02 2.58 -3.55
N TYR A 43 2.63 3.68 -4.18
CA TYR A 43 3.57 4.68 -4.70
C TYR A 43 3.59 5.86 -3.75
N ILE A 44 4.78 6.18 -3.25
CA ILE A 44 5.01 7.28 -2.32
C ILE A 44 6.10 8.19 -2.84
N ASP A 45 6.12 9.43 -2.35
CA ASP A 45 7.17 10.40 -2.65
C ASP A 45 7.42 11.28 -1.42
N LYS A 46 8.53 12.00 -1.43
CA LYS A 46 8.86 13.00 -0.40
C LYS A 46 9.80 14.05 -0.97
N GLU A 47 9.91 15.18 -0.29
CA GLU A 47 10.89 16.21 -0.63
C GLU A 47 12.29 15.61 -0.56
N GLY A 48 13.07 15.78 -1.62
CA GLY A 48 14.41 15.19 -1.73
C GLY A 48 14.45 13.78 -2.29
N GLY A 49 13.28 13.17 -2.58
CA GLY A 49 13.18 11.84 -3.17
C GLY A 49 13.02 10.71 -2.15
N ILE A 50 12.55 9.57 -2.62
CA ILE A 50 12.32 8.38 -1.80
C ILE A 50 13.52 7.44 -1.90
N PHE A 51 13.93 6.89 -0.76
CA PHE A 51 14.98 5.88 -0.68
C PHE A 51 14.36 4.50 -0.39
N ILE A 52 15.14 3.44 -0.59
CA ILE A 52 14.71 2.06 -0.34
C ILE A 52 14.22 1.90 1.11
N ASN A 53 14.90 2.51 2.06
CA ASN A 53 14.52 2.45 3.48
C ASN A 53 13.13 3.01 3.73
N ASP A 54 12.75 4.06 2.99
CA ASP A 54 11.41 4.66 3.11
C ASP A 54 10.33 3.71 2.64
N CYS A 55 10.56 3.02 1.53
CA CYS A 55 9.66 2.00 1.01
C CYS A 55 9.51 0.83 1.99
N GLU A 56 10.61 0.36 2.56
CA GLU A 56 10.59 -0.71 3.56
C GLU A 56 9.80 -0.33 4.81
N LEU A 57 9.94 0.90 5.27
CA LEU A 57 9.23 1.40 6.43
C LEU A 57 7.71 1.36 6.22
N VAL A 58 7.26 1.88 5.09
CA VAL A 58 5.83 1.90 4.75
C VAL A 58 5.30 0.48 4.55
N SER A 59 6.04 -0.34 3.83
CA SER A 59 5.67 -1.72 3.56
C SER A 59 5.53 -2.53 4.85
N ARG A 60 6.47 -2.39 5.77
CA ARG A 60 6.46 -3.08 7.06
C ARG A 60 5.30 -2.63 7.93
N ALA A 61 5.09 -1.33 8.03
CA ALA A 61 3.99 -0.77 8.82
C ALA A 61 2.63 -1.19 8.27
N LEU A 62 2.49 -1.19 6.94
CA LEU A 62 1.26 -1.63 6.30
C LEU A 62 1.03 -3.12 6.49
N SER A 63 2.08 -3.94 6.41
CA SER A 63 1.97 -5.38 6.64
C SER A 63 1.42 -5.70 8.02
N GLU A 64 1.86 -4.98 9.04
CA GLU A 64 1.33 -5.16 10.41
C GLU A 64 -0.15 -4.85 10.50
N ILE A 65 -0.60 -3.79 9.83
CA ILE A 65 -2.01 -3.41 9.81
C ILE A 65 -2.83 -4.44 9.02
N MET A 66 -2.32 -4.89 7.89
CA MET A 66 -2.98 -5.89 7.04
C MET A 66 -3.14 -7.22 7.76
N ASP A 67 -2.17 -7.60 8.58
CA ASP A 67 -2.25 -8.83 9.39
C ASP A 67 -3.37 -8.76 10.42
N LYS A 68 -3.68 -7.56 10.92
CA LYS A 68 -4.74 -7.37 11.92
C LYS A 68 -6.12 -7.23 11.30
N ASP A 69 -6.24 -6.39 10.28
CA ASP A 69 -7.52 -6.05 9.65
C ASP A 69 -7.87 -6.90 8.44
N ASP A 70 -6.85 -7.36 7.73
CA ASP A 70 -6.97 -8.22 6.56
C ASP A 70 -8.11 -7.81 5.61
N PRO A 71 -8.07 -6.60 5.03
CA PRO A 71 -9.15 -6.11 4.17
C PRO A 71 -9.22 -6.80 2.81
N ILE A 72 -8.19 -7.56 2.44
CA ILE A 72 -8.12 -8.29 1.19
C ILE A 72 -8.15 -9.78 1.49
N GLU A 73 -9.21 -10.45 1.01
CA GLU A 73 -9.41 -11.89 1.24
C GLU A 73 -8.54 -12.76 0.34
N ASP A 74 -8.20 -12.26 -0.84
CA ASP A 74 -7.40 -13.00 -1.81
C ASP A 74 -5.90 -12.90 -1.49
N ALA A 75 -5.13 -13.90 -1.89
CA ALA A 75 -3.67 -13.86 -1.75
C ALA A 75 -3.07 -12.74 -2.61
N TYR A 76 -2.07 -12.07 -2.09
CA TYR A 76 -1.39 -10.97 -2.77
C TYR A 76 0.06 -10.86 -2.32
N ILE A 77 0.86 -10.12 -3.10
CA ILE A 77 2.24 -9.76 -2.77
C ILE A 77 2.30 -8.25 -2.55
N LEU A 78 2.81 -7.88 -1.43
CA LEU A 78 2.92 -6.49 -1.02
C LEU A 78 4.20 -5.81 -1.54
#